data_a9f58124ad5fbffd130fcbb9f646a094
#
_entry.id   a9f58124ad5fbffd130fcbb9f646a094
#
_cell.length_a   1.000
_cell.length_b   1.000
_cell.length_c   1.000
_cell.angle_alpha   90.00
_cell.angle_beta   90.00
_cell.angle_gamma   90.00
#
_symmetry.space_group_name_H-M   'P 1'
#
loop_
_entity.id
_entity.type
_entity.pdbx_description
1 polymer ?
#
loop_
_entity_poly.entity_id
_entity_poly.type
_entity_poly.pdbx_seq_one_letter_code
_entity_poly.pdbx_strand_id
1 'polypeptide(L)'
;MTYFPLFRGLTHYINPALEEYQQKTPISVAASDCNFHIFIGPWSRQTACDRVKDFLGKAGLSFISTPAEAGKDVVTRIGNIELQGWDPAKFAAALKETGYPPKADMSRVNWFMAELILVIMVIYVTMVYGPIAAFLVELFPARIRYTSMSLPYHIGNGWFGGMLPLLATAIVAAAGNIYQGLWYPIIVALMSVVIGGLFVRETRHIRIHEEH
;
A
#
# COMPACT_ATOMS: atom_id res chain seq x y z
N MET A 1 -0.12 11.14 -10.16
CA MET A 1 0.33 11.54 -8.80
C MET A 1 -0.79 12.07 -7.90
N THR A 2 -2.03 12.06 -8.34
CA THR A 2 -3.21 12.54 -7.60
C THR A 2 -3.63 11.63 -6.43
N TYR A 3 -3.18 10.37 -6.39
CA TYR A 3 -3.54 9.44 -5.31
C TYR A 3 -2.97 9.82 -3.94
N PHE A 4 -1.76 10.36 -3.85
CA PHE A 4 -1.17 10.77 -2.57
C PHE A 4 -2.02 11.80 -1.80
N PRO A 5 -2.43 12.93 -2.41
CA PRO A 5 -3.29 13.88 -1.72
C PRO A 5 -4.68 13.31 -1.40
N LEU A 6 -5.23 12.43 -2.25
CA LEU A 6 -6.51 11.77 -1.98
C LEU A 6 -6.43 10.83 -0.77
N PHE A 7 -5.40 9.99 -0.69
CA PHE A 7 -5.20 9.12 0.47
C PHE A 7 -4.90 9.91 1.75
N ARG A 8 -4.12 10.97 1.68
CA ARG A 8 -3.91 11.87 2.83
C ARG A 8 -5.22 12.52 3.28
N GLY A 9 -6.00 13.04 2.34
CA GLY A 9 -7.32 13.58 2.64
C GLY A 9 -8.24 12.54 3.27
N LEU A 10 -8.24 11.31 2.74
CA LEU A 10 -9.06 10.23 3.27
C LEU A 10 -8.68 9.89 4.73
N THR A 11 -7.39 9.73 5.02
CA THR A 11 -6.94 9.47 6.40
C THR A 11 -7.25 10.62 7.34
N HIS A 12 -7.08 11.86 6.89
CA HIS A 12 -7.43 13.06 7.65
C HIS A 12 -8.92 13.11 8.03
N TYR A 13 -9.81 12.88 7.06
CA TYR A 13 -11.26 12.97 7.30
C TYR A 13 -11.84 11.76 8.04
N ILE A 14 -11.22 10.58 7.94
CA ILE A 14 -11.68 9.38 8.64
C ILE A 14 -11.12 9.31 10.07
N ASN A 15 -9.86 9.66 10.26
CA ASN A 15 -9.24 9.54 11.59
C ASN A 15 -8.35 10.75 11.94
N PRO A 16 -8.94 11.94 12.15
CA PRO A 16 -8.20 13.13 12.50
C PRO A 16 -7.42 12.98 13.81
N ALA A 17 -7.94 12.18 14.76
CA ALA A 17 -7.28 11.94 16.04
C ALA A 17 -5.93 11.20 15.87
N LEU A 18 -5.84 10.26 14.93
CA LEU A 18 -4.60 9.56 14.63
C LEU A 18 -3.57 10.51 14.00
N GLU A 19 -4.00 11.39 13.12
CA GLU A 19 -3.11 12.37 12.50
C GLU A 19 -2.58 13.37 13.53
N GLU A 20 -3.44 13.91 14.39
CA GLU A 20 -3.04 14.77 15.51
C GLU A 20 -2.05 14.06 16.44
N TYR A 21 -2.28 12.77 16.73
CA TYR A 21 -1.37 11.96 17.54
C TYR A 21 0.00 11.84 16.88
N GLN A 22 0.07 11.51 15.60
CA GLN A 22 1.34 11.35 14.87
C GLN A 22 2.13 12.66 14.77
N GLN A 23 1.46 13.82 14.69
CA GLN A 23 2.11 15.13 14.68
C GLN A 23 2.71 15.47 16.05
N LYS A 24 2.02 15.08 17.14
CA LYS A 24 2.46 15.37 18.51
C LYS A 24 3.49 14.38 19.05
N THR A 25 3.43 13.13 18.57
CA THR A 25 4.22 12.02 19.11
C THR A 25 5.07 11.43 17.98
N PRO A 26 6.26 11.98 17.71
CA PRO A 26 7.17 11.42 16.73
C PRO A 26 7.65 10.04 17.18
N ILE A 27 7.67 9.08 16.27
CA ILE A 27 8.13 7.71 16.54
C ILE A 27 9.41 7.48 15.75
N SER A 28 10.44 6.96 16.42
CA SER A 28 11.68 6.55 15.77
C SER A 28 12.06 5.13 16.17
N VAL A 29 12.57 4.37 15.21
CA VAL A 29 13.05 3.00 15.39
C VAL A 29 14.51 2.96 14.97
N ALA A 30 15.41 2.72 15.93
CA ALA A 30 16.83 2.55 15.71
C ALA A 30 17.17 1.06 15.80
N ALA A 31 17.61 0.48 14.69
CA ALA A 31 17.98 -0.93 14.64
C ALA A 31 19.00 -1.20 13.53
N SER A 32 19.79 -2.27 13.69
CA SER A 32 20.80 -2.72 12.73
C SER A 32 20.41 -3.97 11.96
N ASP A 33 19.45 -4.74 12.44
CA ASP A 33 19.11 -6.09 12.00
C ASP A 33 17.71 -6.21 11.37
N CYS A 34 17.23 -5.16 10.73
CA CYS A 34 15.94 -5.17 10.06
C CYS A 34 16.02 -5.87 8.70
N ASN A 35 15.13 -6.83 8.46
CA ASN A 35 15.02 -7.54 7.21
C ASN A 35 13.76 -7.10 6.44
N PHE A 36 13.85 -7.15 5.12
CA PHE A 36 12.68 -6.91 4.27
C PHE A 36 11.98 -8.24 4.00
N HIS A 37 10.74 -8.39 4.47
CA HIS A 37 9.93 -9.58 4.24
C HIS A 37 8.71 -9.24 3.38
N ILE A 38 8.60 -9.90 2.22
CA ILE A 38 7.39 -9.83 1.37
C ILE A 38 6.32 -10.78 1.95
N PHE A 39 6.75 -11.96 2.39
CA PHE A 39 5.87 -12.97 2.97
C PHE A 39 6.35 -13.32 4.37
N ILE A 40 5.45 -13.25 5.33
CA ILE A 40 5.69 -13.71 6.70
C ILE A 40 4.97 -15.04 6.87
N GLY A 41 5.74 -16.13 6.93
CA GLY A 41 5.23 -17.49 7.13
C GLY A 41 5.86 -18.15 8.36
N PRO A 42 5.44 -19.38 8.70
CA PRO A 42 5.98 -20.13 9.83
C PRO A 42 7.50 -20.36 9.76
N TRP A 43 8.05 -20.30 8.54
CA TRP A 43 9.48 -20.44 8.25
C TRP A 43 10.26 -19.14 8.33
N SER A 44 9.60 -17.99 8.44
CA SER A 44 10.26 -16.67 8.45
C SER A 44 10.86 -16.39 9.82
N ARG A 45 12.18 -16.15 9.87
CA ARG A 45 12.84 -15.67 11.07
C ARG A 45 12.68 -14.16 11.15
N GLN A 46 11.73 -13.70 11.95
CA GLN A 46 11.54 -12.28 12.20
C GLN A 46 12.48 -11.82 13.32
N THR A 47 13.24 -10.77 13.05
CA THR A 47 14.02 -10.07 14.08
C THR A 47 13.12 -9.24 15.00
N ALA A 48 13.69 -8.74 16.09
CA ALA A 48 12.97 -7.80 16.96
C ALA A 48 12.56 -6.54 16.20
N CYS A 49 13.44 -6.04 15.31
CA CYS A 49 13.16 -4.91 14.44
C CYS A 49 11.96 -5.17 13.52
N ASP A 50 11.89 -6.33 12.87
CA ASP A 50 10.80 -6.65 11.94
C ASP A 50 9.45 -6.66 12.65
N ARG A 51 9.40 -7.22 13.86
CA ARG A 51 8.17 -7.27 14.67
C ARG A 51 7.72 -5.89 15.13
N VAL A 52 8.65 -5.02 15.52
CA VAL A 52 8.35 -3.61 15.89
C VAL A 52 7.78 -2.87 14.70
N LYS A 53 8.42 -2.97 13.54
CA LYS A 53 7.96 -2.28 12.31
C LYS A 53 6.59 -2.79 11.84
N ASP A 54 6.37 -4.10 11.88
CA ASP A 54 5.08 -4.70 11.54
C ASP A 54 3.97 -4.25 12.51
N PHE A 55 4.26 -4.21 13.80
CA PHE A 55 3.32 -3.72 14.82
C PHE A 55 2.94 -2.26 14.61
N LEU A 56 3.91 -1.38 14.41
CA LEU A 56 3.67 0.05 14.16
C LEU A 56 2.92 0.25 12.84
N GLY A 57 3.28 -0.48 11.80
CA GLY A 57 2.58 -0.45 10.50
C GLY A 57 1.12 -0.89 10.62
N LYS A 58 0.83 -1.97 11.36
CA LYS A 58 -0.54 -2.43 11.64
C LYS A 58 -1.34 -1.45 12.50
N ALA A 59 -0.68 -0.71 13.38
CA ALA A 59 -1.29 0.38 14.14
C ALA A 59 -1.53 1.64 13.29
N GLY A 60 -1.11 1.65 12.01
CA GLY A 60 -1.23 2.81 11.13
C GLY A 60 -0.30 3.96 11.50
N LEU A 61 0.77 3.68 12.24
CA LEU A 61 1.73 4.65 12.71
C LEU A 61 2.92 4.77 11.78
N SER A 62 3.24 5.99 11.39
CA SER A 62 4.48 6.29 10.67
C SER A 62 5.63 6.46 11.65
N PHE A 63 6.82 6.01 11.28
CA PHE A 63 8.03 6.12 12.10
C PHE A 63 9.25 6.44 11.24
N ILE A 64 10.27 7.00 11.86
CA ILE A 64 11.57 7.26 11.23
C ILE A 64 12.50 6.11 11.59
N SER A 65 13.00 5.40 10.57
CA SER A 65 13.98 4.32 10.76
C SER A 65 15.38 4.91 10.72
N THR A 66 16.14 4.74 11.81
CA THR A 66 17.54 5.16 11.89
C THR A 66 18.45 3.95 12.01
N PRO A 67 19.62 3.92 11.31
CA PRO A 67 20.58 2.85 11.49
C PRO A 67 21.15 2.90 12.91
N ALA A 68 21.25 1.74 13.57
CA ALA A 68 21.94 1.58 14.84
C ALA A 68 23.26 0.82 14.64
N GLU A 69 24.13 0.84 15.66
CA GLU A 69 25.37 0.06 15.65
C GLU A 69 25.07 -1.45 15.62
N ALA A 70 25.85 -2.19 14.86
CA ALA A 70 25.68 -3.63 14.72
C ALA A 70 25.75 -4.35 16.10
N GLY A 71 24.78 -5.23 16.35
CA GLY A 71 24.72 -6.02 17.58
C GLY A 71 24.02 -5.36 18.77
N LYS A 72 23.47 -4.14 18.61
CA LYS A 72 22.59 -3.55 19.62
C LYS A 72 21.15 -3.94 19.40
N ASP A 73 20.44 -4.13 20.50
CA ASP A 73 18.97 -4.36 20.46
C ASP A 73 18.24 -3.19 19.80
N VAL A 74 17.10 -3.49 19.19
CA VAL A 74 16.23 -2.46 18.63
C VAL A 74 15.79 -1.50 19.72
N VAL A 75 15.98 -0.21 19.48
CA VAL A 75 15.51 0.87 20.37
C VAL A 75 14.41 1.63 19.67
N THR A 76 13.24 1.65 20.27
CA THR A 76 12.07 2.38 19.75
C THR A 76 11.72 3.51 20.70
N ARG A 77 11.63 4.73 20.17
CA ARG A 77 11.16 5.90 20.90
C ARG A 77 9.77 6.27 20.43
N ILE A 78 8.83 6.34 21.37
CA ILE A 78 7.46 6.80 21.16
C ILE A 78 7.27 8.07 21.98
N GLY A 79 7.41 9.22 21.33
CA GLY A 79 7.48 10.50 22.05
C GLY A 79 8.65 10.53 23.04
N ASN A 80 8.34 10.54 24.34
CA ASN A 80 9.34 10.56 25.43
C ASN A 80 9.67 9.18 26.01
N ILE A 81 8.97 8.11 25.55
CA ILE A 81 9.16 6.76 26.07
C ILE A 81 10.14 6.02 25.19
N GLU A 82 11.17 5.44 25.80
CA GLU A 82 12.16 4.61 25.13
C GLU A 82 11.95 3.13 25.49
N LEU A 83 11.82 2.29 24.47
CA LEU A 83 11.62 0.86 24.60
C LEU A 83 12.79 0.12 23.94
N GLN A 84 13.34 -0.88 24.63
CA GLN A 84 14.42 -1.73 24.13
C GLN A 84 13.87 -3.15 23.86
N GLY A 85 14.29 -3.71 22.73
CA GLY A 85 13.86 -5.03 22.27
C GLY A 85 12.40 -5.05 21.81
N TRP A 86 11.80 -6.25 21.72
CA TRP A 86 10.42 -6.46 21.34
C TRP A 86 9.63 -7.08 22.50
N ASP A 87 8.66 -6.35 23.01
CA ASP A 87 7.69 -6.83 23.99
C ASP A 87 6.31 -6.21 23.68
N PRO A 88 5.36 -6.99 23.15
CA PRO A 88 4.06 -6.46 22.73
C PRO A 88 3.27 -5.80 23.86
N ALA A 89 3.44 -6.26 25.11
CA ALA A 89 2.74 -5.68 26.27
C ALA A 89 3.27 -4.30 26.59
N LYS A 90 4.61 -4.11 26.56
CA LYS A 90 5.24 -2.80 26.76
C LYS A 90 4.90 -1.81 25.67
N PHE A 91 4.87 -2.25 24.41
CA PHE A 91 4.47 -1.40 23.28
C PHE A 91 3.00 -0.95 23.40
N ALA A 92 2.10 -1.88 23.74
CA ALA A 92 0.69 -1.55 23.95
C ALA A 92 0.50 -0.57 25.12
N ALA A 93 1.24 -0.75 26.23
CA ALA A 93 1.22 0.15 27.38
C ALA A 93 1.76 1.55 27.01
N ALA A 94 2.87 1.64 26.30
CA ALA A 94 3.46 2.89 25.86
C ALA A 94 2.53 3.67 24.91
N LEU A 95 1.88 2.99 23.97
CA LEU A 95 0.90 3.61 23.10
C LEU A 95 -0.31 4.14 23.89
N LYS A 96 -0.77 3.39 24.87
CA LYS A 96 -1.88 3.82 25.74
C LYS A 96 -1.49 5.04 26.59
N GLU A 97 -0.28 5.05 27.16
CA GLU A 97 0.24 6.14 27.98
C GLU A 97 0.44 7.42 27.16
N THR A 98 0.89 7.30 25.91
CA THR A 98 1.05 8.44 25.00
C THR A 98 -0.26 8.93 24.39
N GLY A 99 -1.40 8.28 24.69
CA GLY A 99 -2.73 8.70 24.21
C GLY A 99 -3.05 8.27 22.78
N TYR A 100 -2.46 7.16 22.32
CA TYR A 100 -2.77 6.61 21.01
C TYR A 100 -4.26 6.24 20.89
N PRO A 101 -4.97 6.72 19.85
CA PRO A 101 -6.37 6.38 19.63
C PRO A 101 -6.48 5.00 18.96
N PRO A 102 -6.92 3.94 19.68
CA PRO A 102 -6.98 2.59 19.12
C PRO A 102 -8.10 2.44 18.09
N LYS A 103 -9.04 3.35 18.05
CA LYS A 103 -10.16 3.39 17.11
C LYS A 103 -10.42 4.83 16.67
N ALA A 104 -10.90 4.99 15.44
CA ALA A 104 -11.38 6.27 14.96
C ALA A 104 -12.63 6.71 15.75
N ASP A 105 -12.67 7.97 16.13
CA ASP A 105 -13.86 8.56 16.75
C ASP A 105 -14.89 8.87 15.66
N MET A 106 -15.96 8.09 15.62
CA MET A 106 -17.02 8.19 14.62
C MET A 106 -17.72 9.55 14.63
N SER A 107 -17.70 10.27 15.74
CA SER A 107 -18.29 11.61 15.85
C SER A 107 -17.46 12.69 15.14
N ARG A 108 -16.17 12.46 14.98
CA ARG A 108 -15.22 13.37 14.31
C ARG A 108 -14.99 13.05 12.84
N VAL A 109 -15.57 11.94 12.33
CA VAL A 109 -15.46 11.54 10.93
C VAL A 109 -16.26 12.48 10.05
N ASN A 110 -15.60 13.07 9.05
CA ASN A 110 -16.30 13.83 8.02
C ASN A 110 -16.74 12.88 6.89
N TRP A 111 -17.91 12.27 7.05
CA TRP A 111 -18.46 11.28 6.13
C TRP A 111 -18.62 11.82 4.72
N PHE A 112 -19.09 13.06 4.57
CA PHE A 112 -19.28 13.66 3.25
C PHE A 112 -17.96 13.76 2.46
N MET A 113 -16.88 14.24 3.10
CA MET A 113 -15.59 14.36 2.44
C MET A 113 -14.94 13.00 2.19
N ALA A 114 -15.10 12.06 3.12
CA ALA A 114 -14.61 10.69 2.94
C ALA A 114 -15.30 10.02 1.75
N GLU A 115 -16.61 10.11 1.64
CA GLU A 115 -17.39 9.56 0.55
C GLU A 115 -17.05 10.23 -0.79
N LEU A 116 -16.93 11.55 -0.82
CA LEU A 116 -16.53 12.29 -2.02
C LEU A 116 -15.19 11.83 -2.56
N ILE A 117 -14.19 11.67 -1.68
CA ILE A 117 -12.86 11.17 -2.08
C ILE A 117 -12.96 9.74 -2.62
N LEU A 118 -13.72 8.86 -1.96
CA LEU A 118 -13.93 7.49 -2.44
C LEU A 118 -14.61 7.47 -3.81
N VAL A 119 -15.62 8.29 -4.04
CA VAL A 119 -16.28 8.42 -5.35
C VAL A 119 -15.30 8.86 -6.43
N ILE A 120 -14.45 9.86 -6.16
CA ILE A 120 -13.41 10.31 -7.10
C ILE A 120 -12.44 9.15 -7.42
N MET A 121 -12.01 8.39 -6.41
CA MET A 121 -11.12 7.25 -6.60
C MET A 121 -11.79 6.15 -7.44
N VAL A 122 -13.07 5.86 -7.21
CA VAL A 122 -13.85 4.88 -8.00
C VAL A 122 -13.99 5.37 -9.45
N ILE A 123 -14.24 6.65 -9.68
CA ILE A 123 -14.28 7.22 -11.05
C ILE A 123 -12.95 6.97 -11.79
N TYR A 124 -11.80 7.19 -11.14
CA TYR A 124 -10.51 6.88 -11.76
C TYR A 124 -10.36 5.40 -12.12
N VAL A 125 -10.80 4.50 -11.24
CA VAL A 125 -10.78 3.06 -11.50
C VAL A 125 -11.69 2.71 -12.68
N THR A 126 -12.93 3.21 -12.71
CA THR A 126 -13.88 2.91 -13.78
C THR A 126 -13.46 3.47 -15.13
N MET A 127 -12.79 4.63 -15.16
CA MET A 127 -12.22 5.20 -16.39
C MET A 127 -11.17 4.28 -17.02
N VAL A 128 -10.43 3.54 -16.20
CA VAL A 128 -9.43 2.56 -16.68
C VAL A 128 -10.09 1.23 -17.04
N TYR A 129 -10.95 0.71 -16.17
CA TYR A 129 -11.59 -0.60 -16.37
C TYR A 129 -12.61 -0.63 -17.52
N GLY A 130 -13.31 0.47 -17.78
CA GLY A 130 -14.30 0.53 -18.85
C GLY A 130 -13.75 0.14 -20.23
N PRO A 131 -12.67 0.75 -20.70
CA PRO A 131 -12.10 0.45 -22.03
C PRO A 131 -11.36 -0.90 -22.08
N ILE A 132 -10.89 -1.46 -20.97
CA ILE A 132 -10.04 -2.68 -20.96
C ILE A 132 -10.74 -3.87 -21.64
N ALA A 133 -12.02 -4.07 -21.38
CA ALA A 133 -12.76 -5.20 -21.96
C ALA A 133 -12.84 -5.08 -23.49
N ALA A 134 -13.18 -3.90 -24.01
CA ALA A 134 -13.23 -3.63 -25.44
C ALA A 134 -11.84 -3.79 -26.09
N PHE A 135 -10.82 -3.20 -25.46
CA PHE A 135 -9.43 -3.30 -25.92
C PHE A 135 -8.95 -4.76 -26.02
N LEU A 136 -9.21 -5.59 -25.02
CA LEU A 136 -8.84 -7.01 -25.04
C LEU A 136 -9.59 -7.78 -26.14
N VAL A 137 -10.86 -7.46 -26.39
CA VAL A 137 -11.64 -8.09 -27.47
C VAL A 137 -11.07 -7.75 -28.85
N GLU A 138 -10.61 -6.51 -29.05
CA GLU A 138 -10.05 -6.06 -30.33
C GLU A 138 -8.63 -6.59 -30.56
N LEU A 139 -7.88 -6.88 -29.50
CA LEU A 139 -6.49 -7.31 -29.60
C LEU A 139 -6.32 -8.74 -30.14
N PHE A 140 -7.33 -9.61 -29.96
CA PHE A 140 -7.23 -11.04 -30.30
C PHE A 140 -8.24 -11.46 -31.37
N PRO A 141 -7.80 -12.31 -32.38
CA PRO A 141 -8.68 -12.88 -33.39
C PRO A 141 -9.84 -13.68 -32.78
N ALA A 142 -10.99 -13.67 -33.43
CA ALA A 142 -12.22 -14.30 -32.94
C ALA A 142 -12.07 -15.78 -32.55
N ARG A 143 -11.28 -16.55 -33.33
CA ARG A 143 -11.08 -18.00 -33.10
C ARG A 143 -10.40 -18.35 -31.77
N ILE A 144 -9.49 -17.52 -31.29
CA ILE A 144 -8.66 -17.80 -30.10
C ILE A 144 -8.92 -16.80 -28.98
N ARG A 145 -9.81 -15.84 -29.20
CA ARG A 145 -10.07 -14.68 -28.31
C ARG A 145 -10.27 -15.09 -26.86
N TYR A 146 -11.14 -16.07 -26.61
CA TYR A 146 -11.46 -16.49 -25.23
C TYR A 146 -10.22 -16.97 -24.47
N THR A 147 -9.45 -17.86 -25.07
CA THR A 147 -8.24 -18.40 -24.42
C THR A 147 -7.13 -17.36 -24.31
N SER A 148 -6.93 -16.58 -25.37
CA SER A 148 -5.85 -15.59 -25.43
C SER A 148 -6.08 -14.39 -24.50
N MET A 149 -7.34 -13.99 -24.28
CA MET A 149 -7.67 -12.94 -23.29
C MET A 149 -7.48 -13.41 -21.84
N SER A 150 -7.74 -14.69 -21.59
CA SER A 150 -7.63 -15.25 -20.24
C SER A 150 -6.22 -15.15 -19.67
N LEU A 151 -5.20 -15.40 -20.48
CA LEU A 151 -3.81 -15.41 -20.03
C LEU A 151 -3.33 -14.04 -19.52
N PRO A 152 -3.36 -12.95 -20.30
CA PRO A 152 -2.93 -11.62 -19.81
C PRO A 152 -3.80 -11.09 -18.67
N TYR A 153 -5.10 -11.41 -18.67
CA TYR A 153 -5.99 -11.03 -17.58
C TYR A 153 -5.60 -11.71 -16.27
N HIS A 154 -5.30 -13.01 -16.27
CA HIS A 154 -4.89 -13.73 -15.07
C HIS A 154 -3.48 -13.36 -14.62
N ILE A 155 -2.56 -13.09 -15.52
CA ILE A 155 -1.21 -12.61 -15.17
C ILE A 155 -1.32 -11.20 -14.56
N GLY A 156 -2.05 -10.29 -15.19
CA GLY A 156 -2.21 -8.92 -14.70
C GLY A 156 -2.89 -8.87 -13.33
N ASN A 157 -4.06 -9.45 -13.20
CA ASN A 157 -4.82 -9.42 -11.95
C ASN A 157 -4.27 -10.38 -10.89
N GLY A 158 -3.82 -11.58 -11.28
CA GLY A 158 -3.31 -12.59 -10.34
C GLY A 158 -1.96 -12.20 -9.76
N TRP A 159 -0.99 -11.88 -10.60
CA TRP A 159 0.37 -11.55 -10.14
C TRP A 159 0.47 -10.11 -9.64
N PHE A 160 0.24 -9.14 -10.50
CA PHE A 160 0.43 -7.74 -10.12
C PHE A 160 -0.65 -7.26 -9.15
N GLY A 161 -1.91 -7.60 -9.39
CA GLY A 161 -3.02 -7.25 -8.50
C GLY A 161 -3.02 -8.06 -7.20
N GLY A 162 -2.81 -9.38 -7.28
CA GLY A 162 -2.80 -10.27 -6.11
C GLY A 162 -1.63 -10.02 -5.16
N MET A 163 -0.47 -9.63 -5.67
CA MET A 163 0.70 -9.26 -4.85
C MET A 163 0.63 -7.85 -4.26
N LEU A 164 -0.30 -7.01 -4.73
CA LEU A 164 -0.39 -5.61 -4.30
C LEU A 164 -0.51 -5.45 -2.77
N PRO A 165 -1.43 -6.13 -2.07
CA PRO A 165 -1.55 -5.97 -0.62
C PRO A 165 -0.27 -6.37 0.12
N LEU A 166 0.37 -7.46 -0.32
CA LEU A 166 1.59 -7.99 0.30
C LEU A 166 2.78 -7.04 0.11
N LEU A 167 3.02 -6.60 -1.12
CA LEU A 167 4.11 -5.67 -1.43
C LEU A 167 3.88 -4.30 -0.81
N ALA A 168 2.65 -3.78 -0.85
CA ALA A 168 2.33 -2.50 -0.25
C ALA A 168 2.57 -2.51 1.27
N THR A 169 2.13 -3.55 1.98
CA THR A 169 2.37 -3.69 3.43
C THR A 169 3.85 -3.88 3.75
N ALA A 170 4.59 -4.68 2.96
CA ALA A 170 6.03 -4.86 3.14
C ALA A 170 6.81 -3.54 2.92
N ILE A 171 6.45 -2.75 1.91
CA ILE A 171 7.04 -1.43 1.65
C ILE A 171 6.73 -0.48 2.80
N VAL A 172 5.50 -0.45 3.30
CA VAL A 172 5.10 0.38 4.46
C VAL A 172 5.92 0.01 5.69
N ALA A 173 6.05 -1.28 6.00
CA ALA A 173 6.84 -1.76 7.14
C ALA A 173 8.32 -1.40 7.01
N ALA A 174 8.89 -1.53 5.81
CA ALA A 174 10.28 -1.18 5.58
C ALA A 174 10.55 0.33 5.66
N ALA A 175 9.70 1.11 5.01
CA ALA A 175 9.90 2.56 4.85
C ALA A 175 9.45 3.37 6.07
N GLY A 176 8.61 2.82 6.94
CA GLY A 176 8.09 3.51 8.11
C GLY A 176 7.04 4.59 7.82
N ASN A 177 6.52 4.64 6.60
CA ASN A 177 5.49 5.60 6.20
C ASN A 177 4.34 4.88 5.50
N ILE A 178 3.13 5.04 6.03
CA ILE A 178 1.93 4.36 5.53
C ILE A 178 1.60 4.67 4.06
N TYR A 179 2.06 5.81 3.54
CA TYR A 179 1.83 6.19 2.14
C TYR A 179 2.86 5.60 1.16
N GLN A 180 3.96 5.04 1.63
CA GLN A 180 5.00 4.49 0.75
C GLN A 180 4.52 3.25 -0.04
N GLY A 181 3.55 2.51 0.48
CA GLY A 181 2.91 1.42 -0.24
C GLY A 181 2.25 1.82 -1.56
N LEU A 182 1.87 3.10 -1.72
CA LEU A 182 1.29 3.62 -2.96
C LEU A 182 2.27 3.67 -4.14
N TRP A 183 3.58 3.59 -3.88
CA TRP A 183 4.57 3.57 -4.96
C TRP A 183 4.46 2.32 -5.83
N TYR A 184 4.11 1.18 -5.24
CA TYR A 184 3.97 -0.05 -6.01
C TYR A 184 2.95 0.07 -7.16
N PRO A 185 1.67 0.42 -6.93
CA PRO A 185 0.70 0.57 -8.02
C PRO A 185 1.06 1.72 -8.98
N ILE A 186 1.73 2.78 -8.52
CA ILE A 186 2.18 3.87 -9.39
C ILE A 186 3.26 3.37 -10.37
N ILE A 187 4.24 2.60 -9.90
CA ILE A 187 5.31 2.04 -10.75
C ILE A 187 4.72 1.06 -11.77
N VAL A 188 3.82 0.17 -11.33
CA VAL A 188 3.15 -0.79 -12.22
C VAL A 188 2.31 -0.07 -13.29
N ALA A 189 1.56 0.96 -12.90
CA ALA A 189 0.77 1.75 -13.84
C ALA A 189 1.66 2.49 -14.85
N LEU A 190 2.77 3.07 -14.40
CA LEU A 190 3.72 3.77 -15.27
C LEU A 190 4.39 2.80 -16.25
N MET A 191 4.78 1.63 -15.78
CA MET A 191 5.31 0.54 -16.63
C MET A 191 4.27 0.14 -17.68
N SER A 192 3.01 -0.03 -17.30
CA SER A 192 1.92 -0.38 -18.22
C SER A 192 1.70 0.70 -19.29
N VAL A 193 1.77 1.98 -18.92
CA VAL A 193 1.66 3.10 -19.89
C VAL A 193 2.82 3.10 -20.87
N VAL A 194 4.05 2.90 -20.40
CA VAL A 194 5.24 2.88 -21.25
C VAL A 194 5.20 1.69 -22.20
N ILE A 195 4.97 0.48 -21.69
CA ILE A 195 4.91 -0.73 -22.50
C ILE A 195 3.72 -0.66 -23.48
N GLY A 196 2.54 -0.27 -23.02
CA GLY A 196 1.36 -0.12 -23.85
C GLY A 196 1.56 0.91 -24.95
N GLY A 197 2.13 2.07 -24.64
CA GLY A 197 2.39 3.13 -25.62
C GLY A 197 3.45 2.78 -26.67
N LEU A 198 4.43 1.93 -26.32
CA LEU A 198 5.50 1.56 -27.25
C LEU A 198 5.19 0.32 -28.10
N PHE A 199 4.50 -0.67 -27.53
CA PHE A 199 4.34 -1.99 -28.17
C PHE A 199 2.93 -2.26 -28.67
N VAL A 200 1.90 -1.61 -28.15
CA VAL A 200 0.53 -1.83 -28.60
C VAL A 200 0.25 -1.00 -29.83
N ARG A 201 -0.13 -1.67 -30.91
CA ARG A 201 -0.51 -1.02 -32.15
C ARG A 201 -1.95 -0.55 -32.10
N GLU A 202 -2.26 0.55 -32.78
CA GLU A 202 -3.62 1.02 -33.01
C GLU A 202 -4.42 0.02 -33.83
N THR A 203 -5.51 -0.51 -33.29
CA THR A 203 -6.35 -1.53 -33.90
C THR A 203 -7.65 -0.97 -34.47
N ARG A 204 -7.89 0.34 -34.38
CA ARG A 204 -9.12 1.02 -34.82
C ARG A 204 -9.56 0.72 -36.25
N HIS A 205 -8.60 0.36 -37.14
CA HIS A 205 -8.86 0.10 -38.56
C HIS A 205 -9.11 -1.36 -38.88
N ILE A 206 -8.97 -2.28 -37.93
CA ILE A 206 -9.16 -3.71 -38.13
C ILE A 206 -10.66 -4.02 -38.06
N ARG A 207 -11.23 -4.49 -39.17
CA ARG A 207 -12.62 -4.96 -39.21
C ARG A 207 -12.70 -6.37 -38.64
N ILE A 208 -13.36 -6.53 -37.52
CA ILE A 208 -13.47 -7.78 -36.76
C ILE A 208 -14.13 -8.93 -37.57
N HIS A 209 -14.87 -8.59 -38.63
CA HIS A 209 -15.61 -9.57 -39.44
C HIS A 209 -14.86 -10.06 -40.69
N GLU A 210 -13.69 -9.54 -41.01
CA GLU A 210 -12.94 -9.93 -42.22
C GLU A 210 -11.84 -10.99 -41.97
N GLU A 211 -11.69 -11.46 -40.74
CA GLU A 211 -10.78 -12.56 -40.42
C GLU A 211 -11.47 -13.93 -40.65
N HIS A 212 -11.30 -14.47 -41.82
CA HIS A 212 -11.62 -15.86 -42.15
C HIS A 212 -10.47 -16.80 -41.83
#